data_89686c94e7a750f49236664a7c28fed2
#
_entry.id   89686c94e7a750f49236664a7c28fed2
#
_cell.length_a   1.000
_cell.length_b   1.000
_cell.length_c   1.000
_cell.angle_alpha   90.00
_cell.angle_beta   90.00
_cell.angle_gamma   90.00
#
_symmetry.space_group_name_H-M   'P 1'
#
loop_
_entity.id
_entity.type
_entity.pdbx_description
1 polymer ?
#
loop_
_entity_poly.entity_id
_entity_poly.type
_entity_poly.pdbx_seq_one_letter_code
_entity_poly.pdbx_strand_id
1 'polypeptide(L)'
;MTPASVGIRCPDHAGGSRSVKAPRIVARPSGEAVATRALIGINILVYAITAAQGRGNGSIFERFVLFGPFVDQGDWWRLFTSMFLHWSLLHIAFNMIALYSIGTIVEQYLGTARFVPLYLVSGLAGSAGALLQAPTSPIAGASGAVFGILGAMLVLEWNVTNRWAGQALTWIVINLVISFTVPGISWGGHVGGLIGGILITLAYSNFGRGRSAYGRLSVPAIAALVVVGVGSVVLAYWKVRGLA
;
A
#
# COMPACT_ATOMS: atom_id res chain seq x y z
N MET A 1 9.66 11.75 52.81
CA MET A 1 8.67 10.77 52.30
C MET A 1 7.64 11.49 51.50
N THR A 2 7.48 11.15 50.24
CA THR A 2 6.51 11.81 49.32
C THR A 2 5.27 10.94 49.13
N PRO A 3 4.06 11.48 49.21
CA PRO A 3 2.83 10.73 48.97
C PRO A 3 2.78 10.19 47.55
N ALA A 4 2.30 8.98 47.38
CA ALA A 4 2.03 8.35 46.07
C ALA A 4 0.59 7.85 46.04
N SER A 5 0.07 7.59 44.84
CA SER A 5 -1.31 7.12 44.66
C SER A 5 -1.61 5.81 45.41
N VAL A 6 -0.60 5.07 45.81
CA VAL A 6 -0.68 3.89 46.68
C VAL A 6 0.52 3.93 47.64
N GLY A 7 0.30 4.41 48.88
CA GLY A 7 1.31 4.42 49.92
C GLY A 7 2.33 5.58 49.86
N ILE A 8 3.46 5.41 50.55
CA ILE A 8 4.53 6.41 50.68
C ILE A 8 5.76 5.92 49.94
N ARG A 9 6.40 6.76 49.11
CA ARG A 9 7.66 6.45 48.41
C ARG A 9 8.87 6.97 49.18
N CYS A 10 9.96 6.22 49.14
CA CYS A 10 11.28 6.65 49.63
C CYS A 10 11.73 7.85 48.77
N PRO A 11 12.38 8.90 49.37
CA PRO A 11 12.87 10.07 48.65
C PRO A 11 13.75 9.72 47.46
N ASP A 12 14.57 8.68 47.54
CA ASP A 12 15.50 8.24 46.49
C ASP A 12 14.78 7.61 45.29
N HIS A 13 13.53 7.18 45.47
CA HIS A 13 12.65 6.63 44.41
C HIS A 13 11.52 7.58 44.02
N ALA A 14 11.49 8.79 44.57
CA ALA A 14 10.51 9.85 44.20
C ALA A 14 10.92 10.60 42.92
N GLY A 15 12.08 10.28 42.34
CA GLY A 15 12.53 10.85 41.08
C GLY A 15 11.64 10.44 39.93
N GLY A 16 10.82 11.38 39.48
CA GLY A 16 10.17 11.39 38.16
C GLY A 16 9.24 10.22 37.86
N SER A 17 7.95 10.40 38.00
CA SER A 17 6.97 9.66 37.21
C SER A 17 7.42 9.75 35.74
N ARG A 18 8.09 8.71 35.23
CA ARG A 18 8.17 8.48 33.80
C ARG A 18 6.75 8.23 33.35
N SER A 19 6.06 9.30 32.97
CA SER A 19 4.85 9.12 32.19
C SER A 19 5.26 8.26 31.00
N VAL A 20 4.81 7.02 30.97
CA VAL A 20 4.87 6.18 29.78
C VAL A 20 4.00 6.88 28.77
N LYS A 21 4.59 7.86 28.06
CA LYS A 21 3.94 8.43 26.89
C LYS A 21 3.74 7.24 25.97
N ALA A 22 2.48 6.87 25.77
CA ALA A 22 2.13 5.93 24.71
C ALA A 22 2.89 6.35 23.47
N PRO A 23 3.62 5.44 22.80
CA PRO A 23 4.35 5.79 21.61
C PRO A 23 3.33 6.29 20.57
N ARG A 24 3.18 7.58 20.47
CA ARG A 24 2.54 8.17 19.31
C ARG A 24 3.46 7.86 18.15
N ILE A 25 2.94 7.26 17.09
CA ILE A 25 3.51 7.34 15.76
C ILE A 25 3.36 8.82 15.36
N VAL A 26 4.10 9.67 16.01
CA VAL A 26 4.30 11.03 15.54
C VAL A 26 5.40 10.87 14.52
N ALA A 27 4.98 10.64 13.26
CA ALA A 27 5.86 10.99 12.15
C ALA A 27 6.40 12.37 12.49
N ARG A 28 7.71 12.51 12.68
CA ARG A 28 8.31 13.84 12.59
C ARG A 28 7.94 14.29 11.19
N PRO A 29 7.25 15.43 11.02
CA PRO A 29 6.96 15.94 9.70
C PRO A 29 8.29 16.27 9.01
N SER A 30 8.91 15.29 8.41
CA SER A 30 10.08 15.49 7.57
C SER A 30 9.59 15.72 6.15
N GLY A 31 8.98 16.86 5.92
CA GLY A 31 8.55 17.25 4.59
C GLY A 31 7.05 17.04 4.30
N GLU A 32 6.61 17.72 3.27
CA GLU A 32 5.29 17.53 2.69
C GLU A 32 5.21 16.15 2.02
N ALA A 33 4.05 15.47 2.08
CA ALA A 33 3.81 14.22 1.36
C ALA A 33 3.60 14.50 -0.14
N VAL A 34 4.69 14.82 -0.82
CA VAL A 34 4.70 15.30 -2.21
C VAL A 34 4.29 14.20 -3.18
N ALA A 35 4.82 12.97 -3.00
CA ALA A 35 4.50 11.86 -3.88
C ALA A 35 3.05 11.41 -3.72
N THR A 36 2.52 11.38 -2.50
CA THR A 36 1.10 11.10 -2.25
C THR A 36 0.21 12.07 -3.01
N ARG A 37 0.48 13.38 -2.92
CA ARG A 37 -0.28 14.40 -3.64
C ARG A 37 -0.13 14.28 -5.15
N ALA A 38 1.08 14.01 -5.64
CA ALA A 38 1.35 13.81 -7.06
C ALA A 38 0.60 12.58 -7.60
N LEU A 39 0.63 11.45 -6.88
CA LEU A 39 -0.10 10.24 -7.25
C LEU A 39 -1.62 10.48 -7.28
N ILE A 40 -2.17 11.20 -6.31
CA ILE A 40 -3.57 11.60 -6.32
C ILE A 40 -3.89 12.45 -7.56
N GLY A 41 -3.06 13.47 -7.85
CA GLY A 41 -3.23 14.31 -9.03
C GLY A 41 -3.19 13.52 -10.33
N ILE A 42 -2.25 12.58 -10.48
CA ILE A 42 -2.13 11.69 -11.65
C ILE A 42 -3.42 10.84 -11.81
N ASN A 43 -3.88 10.21 -10.72
CA ASN A 43 -5.10 9.39 -10.75
C ASN A 43 -6.34 10.20 -11.13
N ILE A 44 -6.49 11.41 -10.56
CA ILE A 44 -7.61 12.31 -10.89
C ILE A 44 -7.54 12.74 -12.38
N LEU A 45 -6.35 13.09 -12.86
CA LEU A 45 -6.15 13.48 -14.26
C LEU A 45 -6.50 12.35 -15.22
N VAL A 46 -5.96 11.14 -14.95
CA VAL A 46 -6.25 9.96 -15.76
C VAL A 46 -7.75 9.64 -15.74
N TYR A 47 -8.39 9.71 -14.58
CA TYR A 47 -9.83 9.52 -14.45
C TYR A 47 -10.63 10.56 -15.26
N ALA A 48 -10.26 11.84 -15.19
CA ALA A 48 -10.92 12.90 -15.94
C ALA A 48 -10.83 12.64 -17.46
N ILE A 49 -9.66 12.26 -17.95
CA ILE A 49 -9.44 11.93 -19.36
C ILE A 49 -10.30 10.73 -19.79
N THR A 50 -10.28 9.63 -19.02
CA THR A 50 -11.04 8.42 -19.35
C THR A 50 -12.55 8.62 -19.20
N ALA A 51 -12.98 9.44 -18.23
CA ALA A 51 -14.38 9.80 -18.05
C ALA A 51 -14.94 10.63 -19.21
N ALA A 52 -14.14 11.55 -19.77
CA ALA A 52 -14.49 12.33 -20.94
C ALA A 52 -14.65 11.48 -22.21
N GLN A 53 -14.03 10.30 -22.26
CA GLN A 53 -14.12 9.35 -23.39
C GLN A 53 -15.18 8.25 -23.19
N GLY A 54 -16.06 8.37 -22.20
CA GLY A 54 -17.10 7.35 -21.94
C GLY A 54 -16.72 6.35 -20.84
N ARG A 55 -15.76 6.67 -20.00
CA ARG A 55 -15.29 5.86 -18.85
C ARG A 55 -14.76 4.49 -19.31
N GLY A 56 -15.27 3.38 -18.73
CA GLY A 56 -14.83 2.02 -19.03
C GLY A 56 -14.98 1.56 -20.49
N ASN A 57 -15.69 2.30 -21.32
CA ASN A 57 -15.91 2.00 -22.74
C ASN A 57 -15.07 2.91 -23.68
N GLY A 58 -14.18 3.71 -23.14
CA GLY A 58 -13.31 4.58 -23.93
C GLY A 58 -12.04 3.87 -24.40
N SER A 59 -11.54 4.23 -25.58
CA SER A 59 -10.36 3.60 -26.19
C SER A 59 -9.11 3.66 -25.30
N ILE A 60 -8.91 4.74 -24.53
CA ILE A 60 -7.79 4.83 -23.55
C ILE A 60 -8.01 3.83 -22.41
N PHE A 61 -9.22 3.73 -21.87
CA PHE A 61 -9.50 2.78 -20.80
C PHE A 61 -9.25 1.34 -21.25
N GLU A 62 -9.78 0.94 -22.40
CA GLU A 62 -9.60 -0.40 -22.98
C GLU A 62 -8.14 -0.75 -23.26
N ARG A 63 -7.35 0.23 -23.72
CA ARG A 63 -5.93 0.03 -24.02
C ARG A 63 -5.08 -0.20 -22.77
N PHE A 64 -5.47 0.32 -21.61
CA PHE A 64 -4.65 0.33 -20.40
C PHE A 64 -5.22 -0.46 -19.23
N VAL A 65 -6.46 -0.96 -19.32
CA VAL A 65 -7.06 -1.84 -18.30
C VAL A 65 -6.34 -3.19 -18.25
N LEU A 66 -6.17 -3.75 -17.06
CA LEU A 66 -5.59 -5.08 -16.88
C LEU A 66 -6.58 -6.15 -17.36
N PHE A 67 -6.16 -6.93 -18.34
CA PHE A 67 -6.93 -8.06 -18.89
C PHE A 67 -5.95 -9.13 -19.34
N GLY A 68 -6.07 -10.33 -18.76
CA GLY A 68 -5.08 -11.40 -18.94
C GLY A 68 -4.81 -11.80 -20.39
N PRO A 69 -5.82 -11.98 -21.25
CA PRO A 69 -5.60 -12.29 -22.66
C PRO A 69 -4.73 -11.28 -23.39
N PHE A 70 -4.87 -9.99 -23.11
CA PHE A 70 -4.01 -8.97 -23.72
C PHE A 70 -2.59 -8.99 -23.14
N VAL A 71 -2.45 -9.29 -21.84
CA VAL A 71 -1.12 -9.48 -21.23
C VAL A 71 -0.41 -10.68 -21.84
N ASP A 72 -1.11 -11.78 -22.14
CA ASP A 72 -0.57 -12.95 -22.83
C ASP A 72 -0.11 -12.62 -24.27
N GLN A 73 -0.81 -11.72 -24.97
CA GLN A 73 -0.44 -11.18 -26.27
C GLN A 73 0.76 -10.23 -26.24
N GLY A 74 1.28 -9.89 -25.07
CA GLY A 74 2.46 -9.03 -24.90
C GLY A 74 2.18 -7.62 -24.36
N ASP A 75 0.96 -7.26 -24.00
CA ASP A 75 0.58 -5.95 -23.46
C ASP A 75 0.97 -5.81 -21.97
N TRP A 76 2.25 -5.99 -21.64
CA TRP A 76 2.78 -6.01 -20.27
C TRP A 76 2.58 -4.72 -19.49
N TRP A 77 2.51 -3.57 -20.17
CA TRP A 77 2.26 -2.29 -19.52
C TRP A 77 0.96 -2.26 -18.73
N ARG A 78 -0.03 -3.11 -19.04
CA ARG A 78 -1.31 -3.21 -18.35
C ARG A 78 -1.18 -3.59 -16.88
N LEU A 79 -0.12 -4.34 -16.51
CA LEU A 79 0.20 -4.63 -15.11
C LEU A 79 0.47 -3.36 -14.30
N PHE A 80 1.00 -2.34 -14.96
CA PHE A 80 1.35 -1.07 -14.32
C PHE A 80 0.26 -0.01 -14.54
N THR A 81 -0.26 0.14 -15.74
CA THR A 81 -1.17 1.24 -16.09
C THR A 81 -2.54 1.12 -15.47
N SER A 82 -3.01 -0.10 -15.24
CA SER A 82 -4.32 -0.37 -14.64
C SER A 82 -4.49 0.22 -13.25
N MET A 83 -3.39 0.42 -12.51
CA MET A 83 -3.43 1.01 -11.17
C MET A 83 -3.81 2.51 -11.16
N PHE A 84 -3.82 3.17 -12.33
CA PHE A 84 -4.22 4.57 -12.48
C PHE A 84 -5.63 4.74 -13.07
N LEU A 85 -6.26 3.65 -13.52
CA LEU A 85 -7.60 3.66 -14.09
C LEU A 85 -8.67 3.42 -13.02
N HIS A 86 -9.85 4.01 -13.22
CA HIS A 86 -10.97 3.83 -12.29
C HIS A 86 -12.31 3.73 -13.02
N TRP A 87 -13.16 2.79 -12.58
CA TRP A 87 -14.45 2.51 -13.20
C TRP A 87 -15.51 3.59 -12.94
N SER A 88 -15.47 4.24 -11.77
CA SER A 88 -16.51 5.18 -11.35
C SER A 88 -15.96 6.27 -10.43
N LEU A 89 -16.76 7.33 -10.28
CA LEU A 89 -16.43 8.42 -9.35
C LEU A 89 -16.28 7.95 -7.89
N LEU A 90 -17.15 7.05 -7.45
CA LEU A 90 -17.04 6.49 -6.09
C LEU A 90 -15.78 5.65 -5.93
N HIS A 91 -15.41 4.88 -6.96
CA HIS A 91 -14.21 4.05 -6.93
C HIS A 91 -12.95 4.91 -6.79
N ILE A 92 -12.79 5.95 -7.59
CA ILE A 92 -11.64 6.84 -7.44
C ILE A 92 -11.70 7.63 -6.14
N ALA A 93 -12.86 8.10 -5.70
CA ALA A 93 -12.99 8.85 -4.47
C ALA A 93 -12.50 8.05 -3.25
N PHE A 94 -12.94 6.79 -3.10
CA PHE A 94 -12.49 5.93 -2.01
C PHE A 94 -10.98 5.64 -2.07
N ASN A 95 -10.44 5.38 -3.27
CA ASN A 95 -9.00 5.19 -3.44
C ASN A 95 -8.21 6.45 -3.06
N MET A 96 -8.63 7.63 -3.49
CA MET A 96 -7.91 8.88 -3.20
C MET A 96 -8.02 9.29 -1.74
N ILE A 97 -9.17 9.07 -1.10
CA ILE A 97 -9.32 9.29 0.35
C ILE A 97 -8.38 8.36 1.14
N ALA A 98 -8.34 7.08 0.79
CA ALA A 98 -7.45 6.12 1.43
C ALA A 98 -5.96 6.46 1.16
N LEU A 99 -5.62 6.78 -0.10
CA LEU A 99 -4.27 7.19 -0.47
C LEU A 99 -3.83 8.47 0.27
N TYR A 100 -4.71 9.47 0.37
CA TYR A 100 -4.42 10.69 1.11
C TYR A 100 -4.20 10.41 2.61
N SER A 101 -5.13 9.68 3.23
CA SER A 101 -5.13 9.45 4.68
C SER A 101 -3.94 8.59 5.13
N ILE A 102 -3.69 7.49 4.44
CA ILE A 102 -2.69 6.50 4.84
C ILE A 102 -1.36 6.78 4.15
N GLY A 103 -1.39 7.13 2.86
CA GLY A 103 -0.21 7.42 2.07
C GLY A 103 0.60 8.59 2.64
N THR A 104 -0.08 9.65 3.09
CA THR A 104 0.58 10.78 3.75
C THR A 104 1.39 10.35 4.97
N ILE A 105 0.81 9.51 5.83
CA ILE A 105 1.47 9.01 7.04
C ILE A 105 2.68 8.14 6.67
N VAL A 106 2.49 7.20 5.74
CA VAL A 106 3.55 6.26 5.33
C VAL A 106 4.68 6.99 4.59
N GLU A 107 4.36 7.94 3.71
CA GLU A 107 5.37 8.74 3.02
C GLU A 107 6.19 9.60 4.00
N GLN A 108 5.52 10.27 4.96
CA GLN A 108 6.21 11.06 5.99
C GLN A 108 7.12 10.22 6.88
N TYR A 109 6.78 8.94 7.06
CA TYR A 109 7.58 8.02 7.87
C TYR A 109 8.76 7.42 7.08
N LEU A 110 8.53 6.95 5.86
CA LEU A 110 9.53 6.27 5.02
C LEU A 110 10.38 7.24 4.20
N GLY A 111 9.85 8.42 3.89
CA GLY A 111 10.38 9.34 2.89
C GLY A 111 9.95 8.98 1.47
N THR A 112 9.88 10.00 0.60
CA THR A 112 9.40 9.87 -0.80
C THR A 112 10.16 8.81 -1.61
N ALA A 113 11.49 8.75 -1.43
CA ALA A 113 12.35 7.81 -2.18
C ALA A 113 12.05 6.33 -1.93
N ARG A 114 11.41 5.98 -0.79
CA ARG A 114 10.97 4.62 -0.47
C ARG A 114 9.49 4.44 -0.72
N PHE A 115 8.71 5.48 -0.50
CA PHE A 115 7.27 5.45 -0.68
C PHE A 115 6.87 5.18 -2.13
N VAL A 116 7.51 5.87 -3.09
CA VAL A 116 7.18 5.69 -4.52
C VAL A 116 7.44 4.26 -5.01
N PRO A 117 8.63 3.67 -4.82
CA PRO A 117 8.84 2.27 -5.21
C PRO A 117 7.92 1.29 -4.47
N LEU A 118 7.64 1.52 -3.18
CA LEU A 118 6.68 0.73 -2.42
C LEU A 118 5.30 0.74 -3.08
N TYR A 119 4.76 1.92 -3.41
CA TYR A 119 3.47 2.07 -4.06
C TYR A 119 3.42 1.32 -5.39
N LEU A 120 4.41 1.57 -6.26
CA LEU A 120 4.42 1.00 -7.61
C LEU A 120 4.60 -0.52 -7.61
N VAL A 121 5.53 -1.04 -6.81
CA VAL A 121 5.81 -2.48 -6.76
C VAL A 121 4.68 -3.24 -6.04
N SER A 122 4.07 -2.64 -5.02
CA SER A 122 2.85 -3.22 -4.41
C SER A 122 1.68 -3.23 -5.39
N GLY A 123 1.58 -2.21 -6.23
CA GLY A 123 0.59 -2.19 -7.31
C GLY A 123 0.79 -3.32 -8.31
N LEU A 124 2.04 -3.61 -8.71
CA LEU A 124 2.37 -4.77 -9.55
C LEU A 124 2.00 -6.10 -8.87
N ALA A 125 2.29 -6.24 -7.57
CA ALA A 125 1.89 -7.40 -6.79
C ALA A 125 0.35 -7.53 -6.72
N GLY A 126 -0.35 -6.40 -6.63
CA GLY A 126 -1.80 -6.33 -6.75
C GLY A 126 -2.30 -6.81 -8.11
N SER A 127 -1.68 -6.36 -9.20
CA SER A 127 -2.03 -6.79 -10.56
C SER A 127 -1.81 -8.30 -10.74
N ALA A 128 -0.73 -8.85 -10.22
CA ALA A 128 -0.49 -10.30 -10.24
C ALA A 128 -1.56 -11.06 -9.44
N GLY A 129 -1.87 -10.60 -8.23
CA GLY A 129 -2.92 -11.19 -7.40
C GLY A 129 -4.31 -11.12 -8.05
N ALA A 130 -4.62 -10.03 -8.74
CA ALA A 130 -5.85 -9.86 -9.50
C ALA A 130 -5.97 -10.86 -10.65
N LEU A 131 -4.90 -11.05 -11.42
CA LEU A 131 -4.84 -12.05 -12.49
C LEU A 131 -4.92 -13.49 -11.96
N LEU A 132 -4.33 -13.78 -10.79
CA LEU A 132 -4.49 -15.09 -10.14
C LEU A 132 -5.95 -15.41 -9.83
N GLN A 133 -6.71 -14.40 -9.38
CA GLN A 133 -8.12 -14.54 -9.05
C GLN A 133 -9.01 -14.64 -10.28
N ALA A 134 -8.87 -13.71 -11.22
CA ALA A 134 -9.80 -13.54 -12.33
C ALA A 134 -9.06 -13.06 -13.60
N PRO A 135 -8.29 -13.94 -14.27
CA PRO A 135 -7.43 -13.55 -15.39
C PRO A 135 -8.20 -13.03 -16.61
N THR A 136 -9.45 -13.44 -16.79
CA THR A 136 -10.32 -13.05 -17.91
C THR A 136 -11.31 -11.94 -17.56
N SER A 137 -11.18 -11.31 -16.40
CA SER A 137 -11.97 -10.15 -16.03
C SER A 137 -11.14 -8.88 -16.16
N PRO A 138 -11.68 -7.79 -16.76
CA PRO A 138 -10.95 -6.53 -16.81
C PRO A 138 -10.89 -5.89 -15.42
N ILE A 139 -9.69 -5.50 -15.00
CA ILE A 139 -9.40 -5.00 -13.65
C ILE A 139 -8.69 -3.65 -13.74
N ALA A 140 -9.15 -2.71 -12.93
CA ALA A 140 -8.57 -1.36 -12.81
C ALA A 140 -8.76 -0.83 -11.39
N GLY A 141 -7.81 -0.04 -10.92
CA GLY A 141 -7.87 0.65 -9.65
C GLY A 141 -6.53 0.76 -8.93
N ALA A 142 -6.33 1.84 -8.20
CA ALA A 142 -5.17 2.06 -7.36
C ALA A 142 -5.18 1.18 -6.09
N SER A 143 -6.26 0.45 -5.85
CA SER A 143 -6.51 -0.23 -4.57
C SER A 143 -5.46 -1.29 -4.22
N GLY A 144 -4.89 -2.01 -5.19
CA GLY A 144 -3.78 -2.93 -4.94
C GLY A 144 -2.57 -2.22 -4.32
N ALA A 145 -2.17 -1.08 -4.88
CA ALA A 145 -1.10 -0.25 -4.32
C ALA A 145 -1.48 0.36 -2.95
N VAL A 146 -2.73 0.78 -2.78
CA VAL A 146 -3.26 1.30 -1.50
C VAL A 146 -3.21 0.22 -0.41
N PHE A 147 -3.57 -1.02 -0.73
CA PHE A 147 -3.41 -2.16 0.19
C PHE A 147 -1.94 -2.44 0.52
N GLY A 148 -1.03 -2.22 -0.44
CA GLY A 148 0.40 -2.26 -0.16
C GLY A 148 0.84 -1.21 0.86
N ILE A 149 0.31 0.01 0.77
CA ILE A 149 0.55 1.07 1.76
C ILE A 149 -0.07 0.70 3.12
N LEU A 150 -1.25 0.07 3.15
CA LEU A 150 -1.85 -0.47 4.38
C LEU A 150 -0.96 -1.55 5.01
N GLY A 151 -0.39 -2.44 4.19
CA GLY A 151 0.57 -3.44 4.63
C GLY A 151 1.84 -2.81 5.21
N ALA A 152 2.33 -1.74 4.58
CA ALA A 152 3.44 -0.97 5.12
C ALA A 152 3.09 -0.33 6.47
N MET A 153 1.93 0.30 6.58
CA MET A 153 1.46 0.90 7.83
C MET A 153 1.36 -0.15 8.96
N LEU A 154 0.86 -1.35 8.65
CA LEU A 154 0.80 -2.46 9.62
C LEU A 154 2.18 -2.83 10.16
N VAL A 155 3.19 -2.96 9.28
CA VAL A 155 4.57 -3.25 9.69
C VAL A 155 5.15 -2.09 10.51
N LEU A 156 4.88 -0.84 10.14
CA LEU A 156 5.33 0.32 10.89
C LEU A 156 4.70 0.42 12.28
N GLU A 157 3.39 0.14 12.39
CA GLU A 157 2.69 0.07 13.69
C GLU A 157 3.28 -1.04 14.56
N TRP A 158 3.53 -2.22 13.99
CA TRP A 158 4.16 -3.33 14.71
C TRP A 158 5.57 -2.96 15.23
N ASN A 159 6.40 -2.32 14.41
CA ASN A 159 7.73 -1.90 14.79
C ASN A 159 7.75 -0.92 15.96
N VAL A 160 6.70 -0.13 16.13
CA VAL A 160 6.57 0.88 17.20
C VAL A 160 5.93 0.28 18.45
N THR A 161 4.90 -0.54 18.28
CA THR A 161 4.06 -1.03 19.39
C THR A 161 4.39 -2.44 19.84
N ASN A 162 5.12 -3.20 19.01
CA ASN A 162 5.35 -4.66 19.15
C ASN A 162 4.04 -5.46 19.26
N ARG A 163 2.96 -4.97 18.63
CA ARG A 163 1.64 -5.62 18.61
C ARG A 163 1.07 -5.60 17.20
N TRP A 164 0.49 -6.72 16.78
CA TRP A 164 -0.32 -6.82 15.57
C TRP A 164 -1.76 -6.35 15.84
N ALA A 165 -1.89 -5.14 16.38
CA ALA A 165 -3.17 -4.55 16.71
C ALA A 165 -3.05 -3.03 16.56
N GLY A 166 -3.91 -2.42 15.75
CA GLY A 166 -3.86 -0.99 15.49
C GLY A 166 -4.83 -0.59 14.37
N GLN A 167 -4.74 0.64 13.95
CA GLN A 167 -5.60 1.19 12.91
C GLN A 167 -5.40 0.47 11.57
N ALA A 168 -4.16 0.15 11.20
CA ALA A 168 -3.87 -0.53 9.94
C ALA A 168 -4.57 -1.88 9.85
N LEU A 169 -4.49 -2.73 10.91
CA LEU A 169 -5.16 -4.02 10.92
C LEU A 169 -6.68 -3.87 10.80
N THR A 170 -7.27 -2.93 11.52
CA THR A 170 -8.72 -2.65 11.46
C THR A 170 -9.14 -2.28 10.05
N TRP A 171 -8.43 -1.36 9.40
CA TRP A 171 -8.71 -0.97 8.02
C TRP A 171 -8.52 -2.12 7.03
N ILE A 172 -7.46 -2.94 7.19
CA ILE A 172 -7.24 -4.13 6.36
C ILE A 172 -8.41 -5.09 6.47
N VAL A 173 -8.83 -5.44 7.68
CA VAL A 173 -9.93 -6.38 7.92
C VAL A 173 -11.23 -5.87 7.32
N ILE A 174 -11.61 -4.62 7.62
CA ILE A 174 -12.84 -4.02 7.08
C ILE A 174 -12.84 -4.05 5.55
N ASN A 175 -11.75 -3.58 4.93
CA ASN A 175 -11.67 -3.51 3.47
C ASN A 175 -11.56 -4.90 2.82
N LEU A 176 -10.95 -5.89 3.45
CA LEU A 176 -10.97 -7.28 2.95
C LEU A 176 -12.38 -7.89 3.05
N VAL A 177 -13.10 -7.68 4.15
CA VAL A 177 -14.49 -8.12 4.26
C VAL A 177 -15.33 -7.52 3.14
N ILE A 178 -15.21 -6.21 2.88
CA ILE A 178 -15.88 -5.54 1.76
C ILE A 178 -15.46 -6.19 0.43
N SER A 179 -14.18 -6.47 0.25
CA SER A 179 -13.64 -7.06 -1.00
C SER A 179 -14.19 -8.46 -1.28
N PHE A 180 -14.44 -9.25 -0.25
CA PHE A 180 -15.01 -10.59 -0.41
C PHE A 180 -16.53 -10.60 -0.55
N THR A 181 -17.20 -9.56 -0.05
CA THR A 181 -18.67 -9.52 0.00
C THR A 181 -19.29 -8.71 -1.14
N VAL A 182 -18.57 -7.70 -1.67
CA VAL A 182 -19.07 -6.83 -2.74
C VAL A 182 -18.62 -7.36 -4.10
N PRO A 183 -19.55 -7.75 -4.99
CA PRO A 183 -19.21 -8.19 -6.34
C PRO A 183 -18.46 -7.11 -7.14
N GLY A 184 -17.53 -7.55 -7.99
CA GLY A 184 -16.75 -6.64 -8.83
C GLY A 184 -15.50 -6.05 -8.17
N ILE A 185 -15.28 -6.32 -6.88
CA ILE A 185 -14.04 -5.94 -6.20
C ILE A 185 -13.01 -7.07 -6.32
N SER A 186 -11.81 -6.76 -6.79
CA SER A 186 -10.72 -7.73 -6.89
C SER A 186 -10.06 -7.97 -5.53
N TRP A 187 -10.56 -8.95 -4.76
CA TRP A 187 -9.93 -9.32 -3.49
C TRP A 187 -8.50 -9.85 -3.70
N GLY A 188 -8.24 -10.55 -4.82
CA GLY A 188 -6.90 -11.01 -5.17
C GLY A 188 -5.93 -9.85 -5.37
N GLY A 189 -6.39 -8.77 -5.99
CA GLY A 189 -5.61 -7.54 -6.14
C GLY A 189 -5.27 -6.89 -4.80
N HIS A 190 -6.21 -6.86 -3.88
CA HIS A 190 -6.01 -6.34 -2.53
C HIS A 190 -5.03 -7.18 -1.72
N VAL A 191 -5.20 -8.51 -1.71
CA VAL A 191 -4.32 -9.44 -1.00
C VAL A 191 -2.91 -9.42 -1.60
N GLY A 192 -2.78 -9.44 -2.93
CA GLY A 192 -1.48 -9.36 -3.61
C GLY A 192 -0.72 -8.09 -3.25
N GLY A 193 -1.39 -6.94 -3.32
CA GLY A 193 -0.81 -5.66 -2.94
C GLY A 193 -0.41 -5.60 -1.46
N LEU A 194 -1.27 -6.08 -0.56
CA LEU A 194 -1.00 -6.17 0.87
C LEU A 194 0.27 -6.98 1.17
N ILE A 195 0.37 -8.18 0.59
CA ILE A 195 1.55 -9.06 0.76
C ILE A 195 2.80 -8.35 0.24
N GLY A 196 2.75 -7.78 -0.97
CA GLY A 196 3.86 -7.03 -1.55
C GLY A 196 4.34 -5.91 -0.65
N GLY A 197 3.41 -5.10 -0.13
CA GLY A 197 3.72 -3.99 0.77
C GLY A 197 4.33 -4.42 2.10
N ILE A 198 3.81 -5.51 2.71
CA ILE A 198 4.38 -6.09 3.93
C ILE A 198 5.82 -6.54 3.68
N LEU A 199 6.07 -7.34 2.64
CA LEU A 199 7.39 -7.89 2.34
C LEU A 199 8.43 -6.79 2.10
N ILE A 200 8.08 -5.78 1.29
CA ILE A 200 8.96 -4.64 1.00
C ILE A 200 9.26 -3.86 2.29
N THR A 201 8.25 -3.61 3.12
CA THR A 201 8.43 -2.80 4.33
C THR A 201 9.20 -3.54 5.42
N LEU A 202 9.05 -4.85 5.54
CA LEU A 202 9.89 -5.68 6.40
C LEU A 202 11.37 -5.58 5.99
N ALA A 203 11.65 -5.61 4.68
CA ALA A 203 13.01 -5.43 4.19
C ALA A 203 13.55 -4.00 4.42
N TYR A 204 12.68 -2.98 4.33
CA TYR A 204 13.03 -1.60 4.66
C TYR A 204 13.40 -1.43 6.14
N SER A 205 12.76 -2.16 7.03
CA SER A 205 12.99 -2.10 8.48
C SER A 205 14.13 -3.00 8.96
N ASN A 206 14.89 -3.64 8.06
CA ASN A 206 15.89 -4.66 8.41
C ASN A 206 15.33 -5.68 9.43
N PHE A 207 14.13 -6.19 9.16
CA PHE A 207 13.40 -7.11 10.03
C PHE A 207 13.10 -6.57 11.44
N GLY A 208 12.86 -5.25 11.57
CA GLY A 208 12.29 -4.66 12.78
C GLY A 208 13.26 -4.06 13.78
N ARG A 209 14.53 -3.83 13.42
CA ARG A 209 15.51 -3.27 14.36
C ARG A 209 16.03 -1.89 13.96
N GLY A 210 15.41 -0.85 14.55
CA GLY A 210 16.02 0.48 14.69
C GLY A 210 15.53 1.57 13.73
N ARG A 211 15.24 2.75 14.29
CA ARG A 211 14.85 3.99 13.57
C ARG A 211 15.87 4.50 12.54
N SER A 212 17.13 4.10 12.66
CA SER A 212 18.19 4.46 11.71
C SER A 212 18.08 3.74 10.35
N ALA A 213 17.24 2.72 10.25
CA ALA A 213 17.06 1.94 9.03
C ALA A 213 16.40 2.71 7.88
N TYR A 214 15.76 3.83 8.15
CA TYR A 214 14.99 4.59 7.14
C TYR A 214 15.79 5.69 6.39
N GLY A 215 17.12 5.79 6.57
CA GLY A 215 17.95 6.81 5.91
C GLY A 215 18.15 6.57 4.42
N ARG A 216 18.84 5.51 4.01
CA ARG A 216 19.16 5.17 2.61
C ARG A 216 18.53 3.84 2.22
N LEU A 217 18.24 3.64 0.92
CA LEU A 217 17.85 2.34 0.40
C LEU A 217 19.03 1.37 0.60
N SER A 218 18.84 0.39 1.47
CA SER A 218 19.81 -0.67 1.74
C SER A 218 19.76 -1.76 0.65
N VAL A 219 20.80 -2.55 0.52
CA VAL A 219 20.82 -3.69 -0.42
C VAL A 219 19.62 -4.63 -0.21
N PRO A 220 19.25 -5.03 1.03
CA PRO A 220 18.04 -5.82 1.25
C PRO A 220 16.74 -5.13 0.79
N ALA A 221 16.66 -3.81 0.94
CA ALA A 221 15.51 -3.03 0.49
C ALA A 221 15.36 -3.07 -1.05
N ILE A 222 16.47 -2.89 -1.77
CA ILE A 222 16.50 -2.98 -3.24
C ILE A 222 16.20 -4.41 -3.68
N ALA A 223 16.80 -5.40 -3.04
CA ALA A 223 16.56 -6.81 -3.34
C ALA A 223 15.07 -7.17 -3.17
N ALA A 224 14.43 -6.72 -2.10
CA ALA A 224 13.00 -6.96 -1.89
C ALA A 224 12.13 -6.31 -2.98
N LEU A 225 12.42 -5.08 -3.39
CA LEU A 225 11.71 -4.42 -4.48
C LEU A 225 11.86 -5.21 -5.80
N VAL A 226 13.07 -5.66 -6.11
CA VAL A 226 13.34 -6.46 -7.32
C VAL A 226 12.64 -7.82 -7.25
N VAL A 227 12.77 -8.54 -6.13
CA VAL A 227 12.15 -9.87 -5.96
C VAL A 227 10.63 -9.78 -6.01
N VAL A 228 10.02 -8.84 -5.32
CA VAL A 228 8.55 -8.67 -5.36
C VAL A 228 8.11 -8.21 -6.75
N GLY A 229 8.79 -7.24 -7.35
CA GLY A 229 8.42 -6.72 -8.67
C GLY A 229 8.58 -7.77 -9.78
N VAL A 230 9.75 -8.39 -9.90
CA VAL A 230 10.01 -9.45 -10.88
C VAL A 230 9.14 -10.67 -10.62
N GLY A 231 9.04 -11.09 -9.35
CA GLY A 231 8.17 -12.20 -8.96
C GLY A 231 6.70 -11.96 -9.34
N SER A 232 6.21 -10.75 -9.18
CA SER A 232 4.85 -10.37 -9.60
C SER A 232 4.66 -10.47 -11.12
N VAL A 233 5.62 -10.00 -11.91
CA VAL A 233 5.58 -10.10 -13.38
C VAL A 233 5.64 -11.56 -13.83
N VAL A 234 6.55 -12.36 -13.26
CA VAL A 234 6.67 -13.80 -13.57
C VAL A 234 5.40 -14.55 -13.21
N LEU A 235 4.82 -14.26 -12.05
CA LEU A 235 3.57 -14.88 -11.57
C LEU A 235 2.39 -14.51 -12.48
N ALA A 236 2.30 -13.24 -12.87
CA ALA A 236 1.29 -12.78 -13.82
C ALA A 236 1.42 -13.50 -15.16
N TYR A 237 2.64 -13.58 -15.71
CA TYR A 237 2.92 -14.30 -16.95
C TYR A 237 2.53 -15.77 -16.88
N TRP A 238 2.99 -16.44 -15.84
CA TRP A 238 2.67 -17.86 -15.64
C TRP A 238 1.15 -18.10 -15.62
N LYS A 239 0.41 -17.18 -15.01
CA LYS A 239 -1.06 -17.30 -14.87
C LYS A 239 -1.81 -17.07 -16.17
N VAL A 240 -1.37 -16.10 -16.97
CA VAL A 240 -2.11 -15.73 -18.19
C VAL A 240 -1.69 -16.54 -19.43
N ARG A 241 -0.59 -17.24 -19.35
CA ARG A 241 -0.03 -18.00 -20.46
C ARG A 241 -1.04 -18.97 -21.07
N GLY A 242 -1.33 -18.83 -22.37
CA GLY A 242 -2.27 -19.65 -23.12
C GLY A 242 -3.72 -19.15 -23.02
N LEU A 243 -3.97 -17.88 -22.64
CA LEU A 243 -5.29 -17.24 -22.64
C LEU A 243 -5.56 -16.45 -23.93
N ALA A 244 -4.53 -16.20 -24.77
CA ALA A 244 -4.62 -15.51 -26.03
C ALA A 244 -5.27 -16.35 -27.14
#